data_71a71e6f4d3aee3a0b385730f59f1725
#
_entry.id   71a71e6f4d3aee3a0b385730f59f1725
#
_cell.length_a   1.000
_cell.length_b   1.000
_cell.length_c   1.000
_cell.angle_alpha   90.00
_cell.angle_beta   90.00
_cell.angle_gamma   90.00
#
_symmetry.space_group_name_H-M   'P 1'
#
loop_
_entity.id
_entity.type
_entity.pdbx_description
1 polymer ?
#
loop_
_entity_poly.entity_id
_entity_poly.type
_entity_poly.pdbx_seq_one_letter_code
_entity_poly.pdbx_strand_id
1 'polypeptide(L)'
;MLFTGFDDFEYAKEAVHLEIEEYILKPLNLAEITEVFKKLKTKLDDELNEKKNTDILKQYYAASLPVLQSNFYTTLIEGRIPENELGRYMRDYKIVLEGPYYCCIIIHTSASQMPQGMDIRLLAVSVERQAQADLKERWNGRIFNYLGDTVMIAQLMQQEDISELTDECDRFCKYVNHVMGAKVTVGIGQVCENVQELVSSYQSAREAVSYRVLYGSNRAINMTEVEPQRRISKDGDEGNELSYLFKMICIGKIEDVGQAVEAVSYTHLRA
;
A
#
# COMPACT_ATOMS: atom_id res chain seq x y z
N MET A 1 19.76 9.70 -46.52
CA MET A 1 20.57 9.26 -47.68
C MET A 1 20.31 10.15 -48.87
N LEU A 2 21.36 10.66 -49.51
CA LEU A 2 21.29 11.57 -50.70
C LEU A 2 22.09 10.98 -51.86
N PHE A 3 21.50 11.02 -53.07
CA PHE A 3 22.17 10.63 -54.31
C PHE A 3 22.39 11.88 -55.18
N THR A 4 23.63 12.16 -55.57
CA THR A 4 23.94 13.31 -56.37
C THR A 4 24.85 12.96 -57.57
N GLY A 5 24.74 13.69 -58.66
CA GLY A 5 25.66 13.60 -59.81
C GLY A 5 26.76 14.64 -59.77
N PHE A 6 26.80 15.50 -58.79
CA PHE A 6 27.78 16.56 -58.64
C PHE A 6 28.73 16.24 -57.48
N ASP A 7 30.00 16.19 -57.78
CA ASP A 7 31.11 16.05 -56.85
C ASP A 7 31.53 17.46 -56.39
N ASP A 8 30.65 18.10 -55.60
CA ASP A 8 30.89 19.44 -55.11
C ASP A 8 30.94 19.43 -53.58
N PHE A 9 31.98 19.96 -53.00
CA PHE A 9 32.23 20.04 -51.56
C PHE A 9 31.15 20.83 -50.84
N GLU A 10 30.54 21.82 -51.47
CA GLU A 10 29.46 22.61 -50.88
C GLU A 10 28.21 21.73 -50.59
N TYR A 11 27.83 20.83 -51.53
CA TYR A 11 26.72 19.91 -51.33
C TYR A 11 27.01 18.85 -50.28
N ALA A 12 28.26 18.38 -50.16
CA ALA A 12 28.66 17.48 -49.10
C ALA A 12 28.57 18.15 -47.72
N LYS A 13 28.97 19.41 -47.62
CA LYS A 13 28.87 20.21 -46.38
C LYS A 13 27.41 20.49 -46.01
N GLU A 14 26.57 20.76 -46.98
CA GLU A 14 25.13 20.97 -46.75
C GLU A 14 24.44 19.66 -46.33
N ALA A 15 24.84 18.51 -46.88
CA ALA A 15 24.37 17.19 -46.47
C ALA A 15 24.67 16.88 -44.99
N VAL A 16 25.88 17.25 -44.54
CA VAL A 16 26.25 17.11 -43.09
C VAL A 16 25.39 18.04 -42.22
N HIS A 17 25.10 19.26 -42.71
CA HIS A 17 24.27 20.23 -41.97
C HIS A 17 22.80 19.78 -41.85
N LEU A 18 22.34 19.03 -42.86
CA LEU A 18 21.00 18.42 -42.89
C LEU A 18 20.94 17.03 -42.24
N GLU A 19 22.00 16.65 -41.53
CA GLU A 19 22.11 15.33 -40.84
C GLU A 19 21.86 14.14 -41.79
N ILE A 20 22.29 14.27 -43.05
CA ILE A 20 22.18 13.18 -44.03
C ILE A 20 23.22 12.11 -43.68
N GLU A 21 22.78 10.91 -43.37
CA GLU A 21 23.65 9.83 -42.91
C GLU A 21 24.60 9.29 -43.98
N GLU A 22 24.15 9.25 -45.25
CA GLU A 22 24.96 8.74 -46.36
C GLU A 22 24.78 9.61 -47.62
N TYR A 23 25.92 9.98 -48.21
CA TYR A 23 26.02 10.77 -49.42
C TYR A 23 26.69 9.94 -50.51
N ILE A 24 26.00 9.68 -51.62
CA ILE A 24 26.44 8.75 -52.66
C ILE A 24 26.53 9.48 -54.02
N LEU A 25 27.72 9.41 -54.67
CA LEU A 25 27.95 9.98 -55.97
C LEU A 25 27.53 9.05 -57.13
N LYS A 26 26.99 9.62 -58.20
CA LYS A 26 26.76 8.91 -59.47
C LYS A 26 28.06 8.98 -60.33
N PRO A 27 28.43 7.91 -61.10
CA PRO A 27 27.63 6.68 -61.33
C PRO A 27 27.64 5.70 -60.22
N LEU A 28 26.49 5.09 -59.97
CA LEU A 28 26.27 4.17 -58.85
C LEU A 28 26.93 2.81 -59.11
N ASN A 29 27.78 2.36 -58.19
CA ASN A 29 28.34 1.03 -58.18
C ASN A 29 27.45 0.09 -57.31
N LEU A 30 27.05 -1.07 -57.87
CA LEU A 30 26.16 -2.02 -57.19
C LEU A 30 26.74 -2.50 -55.84
N ALA A 31 28.08 -2.67 -55.80
CA ALA A 31 28.75 -3.10 -54.56
C ALA A 31 28.65 -2.02 -53.47
N GLU A 32 28.89 -0.75 -53.80
CA GLU A 32 28.82 0.38 -52.87
C GLU A 32 27.40 0.57 -52.34
N ILE A 33 26.41 0.55 -53.23
CA ILE A 33 25.01 0.65 -52.85
C ILE A 33 24.62 -0.50 -51.87
N THR A 34 25.04 -1.73 -52.18
CA THR A 34 24.76 -2.88 -51.36
C THR A 34 25.36 -2.74 -49.96
N GLU A 35 26.56 -2.19 -49.86
CA GLU A 35 27.25 -1.97 -48.58
C GLU A 35 26.57 -0.88 -47.75
N VAL A 36 26.20 0.22 -48.39
CA VAL A 36 25.45 1.32 -47.74
C VAL A 36 24.11 0.82 -47.22
N PHE A 37 23.34 0.08 -48.02
CA PHE A 37 22.06 -0.46 -47.57
C PHE A 37 22.21 -1.48 -46.45
N LYS A 38 23.27 -2.30 -46.45
CA LYS A 38 23.57 -3.20 -45.31
C LYS A 38 23.85 -2.43 -44.04
N LYS A 39 24.67 -1.39 -44.08
CA LYS A 39 24.96 -0.51 -42.94
C LYS A 39 23.70 0.14 -42.40
N LEU A 40 22.89 0.74 -43.26
CA LEU A 40 21.62 1.37 -42.88
C LEU A 40 20.66 0.38 -42.27
N LYS A 41 20.56 -0.82 -42.86
CA LYS A 41 19.72 -1.90 -42.28
C LYS A 41 20.18 -2.28 -40.88
N THR A 42 21.48 -2.52 -40.70
CA THR A 42 22.01 -2.85 -39.36
C THR A 42 21.70 -1.74 -38.35
N LYS A 43 21.94 -0.49 -38.70
CA LYS A 43 21.65 0.66 -37.84
C LYS A 43 20.17 0.74 -37.47
N LEU A 44 19.27 0.60 -38.43
CA LEU A 44 17.83 0.60 -38.19
C LEU A 44 17.38 -0.60 -37.34
N ASP A 45 17.95 -1.76 -37.58
CA ASP A 45 17.66 -2.97 -36.79
C ASP A 45 18.11 -2.78 -35.32
N ASP A 46 19.28 -2.16 -35.10
CA ASP A 46 19.82 -1.85 -33.79
C ASP A 46 18.92 -0.82 -33.05
N GLU A 47 18.56 0.30 -33.73
CA GLU A 47 17.67 1.31 -33.17
C GLU A 47 16.28 0.75 -32.82
N LEU A 48 15.73 -0.11 -33.70
CA LEU A 48 14.45 -0.80 -33.44
C LEU A 48 14.54 -1.76 -32.28
N ASN A 49 15.65 -2.51 -32.15
CA ASN A 49 15.87 -3.42 -31.03
C ASN A 49 16.04 -2.67 -29.72
N GLU A 50 16.79 -1.58 -29.71
CA GLU A 50 16.95 -0.73 -28.52
C GLU A 50 15.61 -0.13 -28.06
N LYS A 51 14.81 0.37 -29.02
CA LYS A 51 13.47 0.87 -28.72
C LYS A 51 12.55 -0.21 -28.17
N LYS A 52 12.53 -1.41 -28.78
CA LYS A 52 11.76 -2.54 -28.29
C LYS A 52 12.19 -2.95 -26.88
N ASN A 53 13.48 -3.05 -26.61
CA ASN A 53 14.00 -3.39 -25.29
C ASN A 53 13.57 -2.35 -24.25
N THR A 54 13.63 -1.06 -24.60
CA THR A 54 13.18 0.02 -23.72
C THR A 54 11.69 -0.07 -23.42
N ASP A 55 10.86 -0.36 -24.42
CA ASP A 55 9.41 -0.50 -24.24
C ASP A 55 9.06 -1.75 -23.40
N ILE A 56 9.76 -2.85 -23.61
CA ILE A 56 9.62 -4.06 -22.78
C ILE A 56 10.00 -3.77 -21.32
N LEU A 57 11.12 -3.08 -21.08
CA LEU A 57 11.53 -2.68 -19.72
C LEU A 57 10.49 -1.78 -19.04
N LYS A 58 9.93 -0.82 -19.78
CA LYS A 58 8.83 0.04 -19.26
C LYS A 58 7.60 -0.76 -18.90
N GLN A 59 7.22 -1.76 -19.71
CA GLN A 59 6.09 -2.65 -19.42
C GLN A 59 6.34 -3.49 -18.18
N TYR A 60 7.53 -4.10 -18.03
CA TYR A 60 7.91 -4.85 -16.84
C TYR A 60 7.89 -3.97 -15.58
N TYR A 61 8.44 -2.75 -15.67
CA TYR A 61 8.39 -1.80 -14.56
C TYR A 61 6.96 -1.46 -14.17
N ALA A 62 6.11 -1.12 -15.16
CA ALA A 62 4.71 -0.80 -14.91
C ALA A 62 3.94 -1.97 -14.28
N ALA A 63 4.19 -3.20 -14.73
CA ALA A 63 3.58 -4.40 -14.17
C ALA A 63 4.07 -4.71 -12.74
N SER A 64 5.33 -4.39 -12.43
CA SER A 64 5.92 -4.64 -11.10
C SER A 64 5.59 -3.54 -10.09
N LEU A 65 5.21 -2.35 -10.55
CA LEU A 65 5.01 -1.17 -9.70
C LEU A 65 3.99 -1.41 -8.56
N PRO A 66 2.82 -2.06 -8.78
CA PRO A 66 1.88 -2.34 -7.68
C PRO A 66 2.48 -3.21 -6.58
N VAL A 67 3.30 -4.19 -6.93
CA VAL A 67 3.99 -5.07 -5.96
C VAL A 67 5.03 -4.28 -5.17
N LEU A 68 5.81 -3.42 -5.85
CA LEU A 68 6.78 -2.55 -5.20
C LEU A 68 6.12 -1.56 -4.24
N GLN A 69 4.97 -0.99 -4.63
CA GLN A 69 4.17 -0.12 -3.78
C GLN A 69 3.63 -0.85 -2.55
N SER A 70 3.08 -2.06 -2.72
CA SER A 70 2.60 -2.87 -1.60
C SER A 70 3.73 -3.21 -0.62
N ASN A 71 4.89 -3.60 -1.12
CA ASN A 71 6.07 -3.87 -0.30
C ASN A 71 6.56 -2.61 0.44
N PHE A 72 6.50 -1.45 -0.21
CA PHE A 72 6.84 -0.18 0.43
C PHE A 72 5.91 0.11 1.61
N TYR A 73 4.58 0.02 1.43
CA TYR A 73 3.64 0.28 2.52
C TYR A 73 3.81 -0.70 3.68
N THR A 74 4.07 -1.98 3.38
CA THR A 74 4.39 -2.98 4.40
C THR A 74 5.63 -2.60 5.19
N THR A 75 6.71 -2.25 4.49
CA THR A 75 7.99 -1.87 5.12
C THR A 75 7.85 -0.57 5.92
N LEU A 76 6.99 0.34 5.46
CA LEU A 76 6.69 1.62 6.12
C LEU A 76 6.00 1.40 7.47
N ILE A 77 4.92 0.60 7.51
CA ILE A 77 4.18 0.32 8.77
C ILE A 77 4.98 -0.54 9.75
N GLU A 78 5.99 -1.27 9.27
CA GLU A 78 6.93 -2.01 10.10
C GLU A 78 8.07 -1.15 10.67
N GLY A 79 8.19 0.10 10.21
CA GLY A 79 9.25 1.02 10.66
C GLY A 79 10.65 0.66 10.14
N ARG A 80 10.72 -0.06 9.01
CA ARG A 80 12.01 -0.51 8.44
C ARG A 80 12.61 0.45 7.43
N ILE A 81 11.91 1.53 7.08
CA ILE A 81 12.40 2.54 6.13
C ILE A 81 13.14 3.63 6.90
N PRO A 82 14.44 3.83 6.67
CA PRO A 82 15.16 4.95 7.24
C PRO A 82 14.61 6.29 6.73
N GLU A 83 14.58 7.29 7.60
CA GLU A 83 14.03 8.62 7.30
C GLU A 83 14.64 9.25 6.04
N ASN A 84 15.97 9.17 5.94
CA ASN A 84 16.71 9.72 4.81
C ASN A 84 16.43 9.03 3.46
N GLU A 85 15.88 7.82 3.47
CA GLU A 85 15.56 7.06 2.25
C GLU A 85 14.09 7.17 1.85
N LEU A 86 13.20 7.56 2.76
CA LEU A 86 11.75 7.62 2.54
C LEU A 86 11.38 8.41 1.27
N GLY A 87 11.92 9.61 1.13
CA GLY A 87 11.65 10.48 -0.03
C GLY A 87 12.16 9.90 -1.35
N ARG A 88 13.23 9.11 -1.32
CA ARG A 88 13.73 8.39 -2.50
C ARG A 88 12.78 7.28 -2.91
N TYR A 89 12.39 6.40 -1.98
CA TYR A 89 11.45 5.31 -2.27
C TYR A 89 10.10 5.83 -2.77
N MET A 90 9.58 6.90 -2.18
CA MET A 90 8.33 7.51 -2.64
C MET A 90 8.42 7.98 -4.10
N ARG A 91 9.52 8.62 -4.49
CA ARG A 91 9.75 9.04 -5.89
C ARG A 91 9.91 7.84 -6.82
N ASP A 92 10.76 6.88 -6.45
CA ASP A 92 11.09 5.72 -7.28
C ASP A 92 9.85 4.84 -7.54
N TYR A 93 8.97 4.69 -6.54
CA TYR A 93 7.77 3.88 -6.66
C TYR A 93 6.50 4.69 -6.99
N LYS A 94 6.66 5.98 -7.33
CA LYS A 94 5.54 6.89 -7.66
C LYS A 94 4.44 6.90 -6.60
N ILE A 95 4.84 6.94 -5.34
CA ILE A 95 3.95 6.99 -4.20
C ILE A 95 3.67 8.43 -3.85
N VAL A 96 2.38 8.73 -3.73
CA VAL A 96 1.88 10.05 -3.36
C VAL A 96 1.11 9.90 -2.05
N LEU A 97 1.62 10.50 -0.99
CA LEU A 97 0.99 10.66 0.32
C LEU A 97 1.03 12.16 0.64
N GLU A 98 -0.04 12.87 0.31
CA GLU A 98 -0.12 14.35 0.32
C GLU A 98 -1.23 14.85 1.27
N GLY A 99 -1.38 14.23 2.41
CA GLY A 99 -2.31 14.70 3.43
C GLY A 99 -1.59 15.48 4.54
N PRO A 100 -2.27 16.39 5.25
CA PRO A 100 -1.76 16.94 6.49
C PRO A 100 -1.81 15.91 7.63
N TYR A 101 -2.72 14.94 7.53
CA TYR A 101 -2.91 13.89 8.53
C TYR A 101 -3.08 12.52 7.88
N TYR A 102 -2.65 11.49 8.60
CA TYR A 102 -2.72 10.09 8.17
C TYR A 102 -3.30 9.21 9.28
N CYS A 103 -3.93 8.12 8.88
CA CYS A 103 -4.43 7.11 9.81
C CYS A 103 -4.30 5.72 9.19
N CYS A 104 -3.79 4.74 9.95
CA CYS A 104 -3.84 3.34 9.57
C CYS A 104 -5.15 2.70 10.01
N ILE A 105 -5.74 1.93 9.10
CA ILE A 105 -6.96 1.15 9.33
C ILE A 105 -6.65 -0.30 9.01
N ILE A 106 -7.09 -1.20 9.88
CA ILE A 106 -6.96 -2.65 9.68
C ILE A 106 -8.36 -3.23 9.55
N ILE A 107 -8.62 -3.90 8.44
CA ILE A 107 -9.86 -4.61 8.16
C ILE A 107 -9.61 -6.10 8.38
N HIS A 108 -10.08 -6.60 9.51
CA HIS A 108 -9.92 -7.99 9.91
C HIS A 108 -11.16 -8.80 9.55
N THR A 109 -10.99 -9.86 8.76
CA THR A 109 -12.07 -10.77 8.38
C THR A 109 -12.05 -11.99 9.29
N SER A 110 -13.13 -12.19 10.05
CA SER A 110 -13.22 -13.30 11.02
C SER A 110 -13.59 -14.61 10.34
N ALA A 111 -12.80 -15.66 10.60
CA ALA A 111 -13.06 -17.01 10.11
C ALA A 111 -14.18 -17.75 10.88
N SER A 112 -14.57 -17.26 12.04
CA SER A 112 -15.36 -18.02 13.02
C SER A 112 -16.84 -18.17 12.72
N GLN A 113 -17.38 -17.61 11.66
CA GLN A 113 -18.80 -17.79 11.24
C GLN A 113 -18.93 -17.55 9.74
N MET A 114 -18.27 -18.40 8.96
CA MET A 114 -18.36 -18.33 7.49
C MET A 114 -19.58 -19.10 6.98
N PRO A 115 -20.18 -18.66 5.86
CA PRO A 115 -21.14 -19.46 5.13
C PRO A 115 -20.51 -20.81 4.75
N GLN A 116 -21.29 -21.91 4.87
CA GLN A 116 -20.80 -23.24 4.54
C GLN A 116 -20.29 -23.30 3.09
N GLY A 117 -19.05 -23.75 2.89
CA GLY A 117 -18.45 -23.93 1.58
C GLY A 117 -17.69 -22.73 1.01
N MET A 118 -17.55 -21.63 1.74
CA MET A 118 -16.76 -20.47 1.31
C MET A 118 -15.31 -20.55 1.83
N ASP A 119 -14.34 -20.33 0.95
CA ASP A 119 -12.93 -20.21 1.34
C ASP A 119 -12.67 -18.82 1.95
N ILE A 120 -12.03 -18.77 3.12
CA ILE A 120 -11.67 -17.53 3.81
C ILE A 120 -10.82 -16.59 2.94
N ARG A 121 -9.99 -17.16 2.08
CA ARG A 121 -9.12 -16.38 1.18
C ARG A 121 -9.94 -15.64 0.14
N LEU A 122 -10.96 -16.29 -0.44
CA LEU A 122 -11.87 -15.67 -1.40
C LEU A 122 -12.70 -14.58 -0.73
N LEU A 123 -13.11 -14.81 0.52
CA LEU A 123 -13.83 -13.84 1.32
C LEU A 123 -12.97 -12.60 1.60
N ALA A 124 -11.72 -12.79 2.04
CA ALA A 124 -10.80 -11.70 2.29
C ALA A 124 -10.54 -10.84 1.04
N VAL A 125 -10.35 -11.48 -0.12
CA VAL A 125 -10.20 -10.76 -1.40
C VAL A 125 -11.47 -10.00 -1.78
N SER A 126 -12.65 -10.56 -1.50
CA SER A 126 -13.93 -9.88 -1.76
C SER A 126 -14.12 -8.67 -0.84
N VAL A 127 -13.75 -8.80 0.42
CA VAL A 127 -13.78 -7.70 1.41
C VAL A 127 -12.79 -6.60 1.02
N GLU A 128 -11.57 -6.96 0.60
CA GLU A 128 -10.58 -6.00 0.09
C GLU A 128 -11.11 -5.23 -1.12
N ARG A 129 -11.70 -5.93 -2.10
CA ARG A 129 -12.29 -5.30 -3.30
C ARG A 129 -13.41 -4.33 -2.93
N GLN A 130 -14.24 -4.70 -1.95
CA GLN A 130 -15.30 -3.81 -1.46
C GLN A 130 -14.72 -2.59 -0.76
N ALA A 131 -13.68 -2.77 0.07
CA ALA A 131 -12.98 -1.64 0.71
C ALA A 131 -12.34 -0.69 -0.33
N GLN A 132 -11.83 -1.25 -1.43
CA GLN A 132 -11.31 -0.44 -2.55
C GLN A 132 -12.41 0.39 -3.22
N ALA A 133 -13.63 -0.13 -3.32
CA ALA A 133 -14.75 0.57 -3.93
C ALA A 133 -15.33 1.64 -3.01
N ASP A 134 -15.49 1.36 -1.71
CA ASP A 134 -16.24 2.22 -0.79
C ASP A 134 -15.37 3.25 -0.06
N LEU A 135 -14.13 2.86 0.31
CA LEU A 135 -13.30 3.68 1.21
C LEU A 135 -12.13 4.37 0.50
N LYS A 136 -11.59 3.75 -0.56
CA LYS A 136 -10.34 4.19 -1.18
C LYS A 136 -10.39 5.60 -1.76
N GLU A 137 -11.42 5.91 -2.54
CA GLU A 137 -11.48 7.19 -3.27
C GLU A 137 -11.72 8.36 -2.32
N ARG A 138 -12.62 8.19 -1.39
CA ARG A 138 -13.02 9.25 -0.45
C ARG A 138 -11.88 9.67 0.46
N TRP A 139 -11.10 8.72 0.94
CA TRP A 139 -10.01 8.95 1.89
C TRP A 139 -8.63 8.94 1.24
N ASN A 140 -8.57 9.04 -0.10
CA ASN A 140 -7.34 8.90 -0.87
C ASN A 140 -6.49 7.71 -0.36
N GLY A 141 -7.19 6.62 -0.02
CA GLY A 141 -6.66 5.46 0.69
C GLY A 141 -5.65 4.66 -0.13
N ARG A 142 -4.66 4.12 0.56
CA ARG A 142 -3.72 3.15 -0.01
C ARG A 142 -3.98 1.81 0.66
N ILE A 143 -4.53 0.86 -0.11
CA ILE A 143 -4.95 -0.45 0.38
C ILE A 143 -3.96 -1.50 -0.05
N PHE A 144 -3.57 -2.36 0.88
CA PHE A 144 -2.66 -3.49 0.68
C PHE A 144 -2.92 -4.59 1.71
N ASN A 145 -2.42 -5.80 1.45
CA ASN A 145 -2.56 -6.93 2.38
C ASN A 145 -1.31 -7.08 3.23
N TYR A 146 -1.50 -7.32 4.51
CA TYR A 146 -0.43 -7.58 5.44
C TYR A 146 -0.89 -8.54 6.56
N LEU A 147 -0.12 -9.63 6.77
CA LEU A 147 -0.39 -10.69 7.77
C LEU A 147 -1.80 -11.30 7.73
N GLY A 148 -2.41 -11.33 6.55
CA GLY A 148 -3.76 -11.89 6.35
C GLY A 148 -4.91 -10.91 6.58
N ASP A 149 -4.61 -9.68 6.98
CA ASP A 149 -5.57 -8.58 7.09
C ASP A 149 -5.42 -7.60 5.91
N THR A 150 -6.49 -6.89 5.59
CA THR A 150 -6.44 -5.77 4.66
C THR A 150 -6.10 -4.50 5.44
N VAL A 151 -5.04 -3.82 5.05
CA VAL A 151 -4.59 -2.57 5.66
C VAL A 151 -4.86 -1.41 4.71
N MET A 152 -5.38 -0.31 5.23
CA MET A 152 -5.53 0.94 4.50
C MET A 152 -4.83 2.08 5.23
N ILE A 153 -4.04 2.86 4.50
CA ILE A 153 -3.54 4.16 4.94
C ILE A 153 -4.50 5.21 4.39
N ALA A 154 -5.30 5.80 5.26
CA ALA A 154 -6.20 6.91 4.92
C ALA A 154 -5.48 8.25 5.06
N GLN A 155 -5.83 9.22 4.22
CA GLN A 155 -5.36 10.60 4.27
C GLN A 155 -6.53 11.48 4.69
N LEU A 156 -6.34 12.26 5.75
CA LEU A 156 -7.34 13.15 6.34
C LEU A 156 -6.94 14.59 6.09
N MET A 157 -7.91 15.46 5.89
CA MET A 157 -7.68 16.89 5.72
C MET A 157 -7.67 17.62 7.05
N GLN A 158 -8.42 17.11 8.03
CA GLN A 158 -8.49 17.60 9.40
C GLN A 158 -8.42 16.42 10.37
N GLN A 159 -7.98 16.67 11.58
CA GLN A 159 -7.87 15.63 12.61
C GLN A 159 -9.25 15.08 13.02
N GLU A 160 -10.27 15.94 12.98
CA GLU A 160 -11.67 15.65 13.32
C GLU A 160 -12.34 14.71 12.31
N ASP A 161 -11.82 14.61 11.07
CA ASP A 161 -12.34 13.72 10.04
C ASP A 161 -12.29 12.23 10.45
N ILE A 162 -11.54 11.91 11.51
CA ILE A 162 -11.47 10.56 12.10
C ILE A 162 -12.84 10.05 12.54
N SER A 163 -13.73 10.94 13.00
CA SER A 163 -15.07 10.54 13.41
C SER A 163 -15.93 10.13 12.22
N GLU A 164 -15.86 10.87 11.12
CA GLU A 164 -16.56 10.53 9.89
C GLU A 164 -16.02 9.24 9.27
N LEU A 165 -14.70 9.06 9.28
CA LEU A 165 -14.04 7.83 8.86
C LEU A 165 -14.49 6.63 9.70
N THR A 166 -14.63 6.80 11.02
CA THR A 166 -15.11 5.77 11.94
C THR A 166 -16.55 5.35 11.59
N ASP A 167 -17.44 6.31 11.35
CA ASP A 167 -18.83 6.05 10.97
C ASP A 167 -18.92 5.32 9.62
N GLU A 168 -18.07 5.66 8.67
CA GLU A 168 -18.02 4.98 7.37
C GLU A 168 -17.50 3.56 7.48
N CYS A 169 -16.46 3.35 8.26
CA CYS A 169 -15.95 2.02 8.54
C CYS A 169 -17.00 1.14 9.24
N ASP A 170 -17.80 1.71 10.15
CA ASP A 170 -18.88 0.99 10.81
C ASP A 170 -20.02 0.63 9.81
N ARG A 171 -20.38 1.55 8.92
CA ARG A 171 -21.33 1.28 7.81
C ARG A 171 -20.79 0.20 6.88
N PHE A 172 -19.51 0.25 6.54
CA PHE A 172 -18.83 -0.76 5.73
C PHE A 172 -18.90 -2.16 6.38
N CYS A 173 -18.62 -2.29 7.68
CA CYS A 173 -18.75 -3.55 8.40
C CYS A 173 -20.17 -4.12 8.29
N LYS A 174 -21.18 -3.29 8.53
CA LYS A 174 -22.60 -3.69 8.43
C LYS A 174 -23.00 -4.10 7.02
N TYR A 175 -22.54 -3.36 6.01
CA TYR A 175 -22.80 -3.67 4.61
C TYR A 175 -22.19 -5.01 4.19
N VAL A 176 -20.91 -5.23 4.50
CA VAL A 176 -20.21 -6.48 4.19
C VAL A 176 -20.88 -7.68 4.86
N ASN A 177 -21.29 -7.53 6.13
CA ASN A 177 -22.03 -8.59 6.80
C ASN A 177 -23.37 -8.88 6.16
N HIS A 178 -24.10 -7.85 5.73
CA HIS A 178 -25.42 -8.02 5.08
C HIS A 178 -25.30 -8.69 3.71
N VAL A 179 -24.32 -8.28 2.89
CA VAL A 179 -24.19 -8.73 1.50
C VAL A 179 -23.42 -10.04 1.38
N MET A 180 -22.34 -10.19 2.17
CA MET A 180 -21.43 -11.34 2.06
C MET A 180 -21.57 -12.33 3.21
N GLY A 181 -22.35 -12.03 4.26
CA GLY A 181 -22.44 -12.85 5.45
C GLY A 181 -21.13 -12.89 6.27
N ALA A 182 -20.17 -12.01 5.93
CA ALA A 182 -18.86 -11.97 6.57
C ALA A 182 -18.86 -11.06 7.80
N LYS A 183 -18.30 -11.55 8.90
CA LYS A 183 -18.03 -10.70 10.06
C LYS A 183 -16.68 -10.04 9.92
N VAL A 184 -16.71 -8.73 9.78
CA VAL A 184 -15.54 -7.88 9.62
C VAL A 184 -15.43 -6.94 10.79
N THR A 185 -14.24 -6.80 11.35
CA THR A 185 -13.93 -5.78 12.36
C THR A 185 -12.90 -4.83 11.80
N VAL A 186 -13.19 -3.55 11.88
CA VAL A 186 -12.28 -2.51 11.43
C VAL A 186 -11.65 -1.83 12.64
N GLY A 187 -10.32 -1.97 12.77
CA GLY A 187 -9.54 -1.24 13.77
C GLY A 187 -8.99 0.04 13.18
N ILE A 188 -9.24 1.18 13.83
CA ILE A 188 -8.80 2.50 13.41
C ILE A 188 -7.73 2.98 14.40
N GLY A 189 -6.54 3.29 13.86
CA GLY A 189 -5.40 3.75 14.64
C GLY A 189 -5.46 5.23 14.99
N GLN A 190 -4.47 5.68 15.73
CA GLN A 190 -4.30 7.10 16.04
C GLN A 190 -3.96 7.90 14.78
N VAL A 191 -4.48 9.12 14.72
CA VAL A 191 -4.13 10.08 13.67
C VAL A 191 -2.69 10.55 13.88
N CYS A 192 -1.93 10.64 12.82
CA CYS A 192 -0.55 11.14 12.82
C CYS A 192 -0.36 12.21 11.73
N GLU A 193 0.61 13.11 11.96
CA GLU A 193 0.93 14.20 11.04
C GLU A 193 2.05 13.83 10.08
N ASN A 194 2.88 12.86 10.46
CA ASN A 194 4.03 12.44 9.68
C ASN A 194 3.87 11.01 9.17
N VAL A 195 4.32 10.76 7.95
CA VAL A 195 4.30 9.42 7.34
C VAL A 195 5.07 8.39 8.15
N GLN A 196 6.11 8.79 8.88
CA GLN A 196 6.91 7.92 9.74
C GLN A 196 6.15 7.44 10.98
N GLU A 197 5.22 8.24 11.47
CA GLU A 197 4.37 7.90 12.61
C GLU A 197 3.28 6.87 12.26
N LEU A 198 3.16 6.48 10.98
CA LEU A 198 2.28 5.40 10.54
C LEU A 198 2.58 4.07 11.22
N VAL A 199 3.80 3.87 11.72
CA VAL A 199 4.16 2.71 12.56
C VAL A 199 3.29 2.66 13.81
N SER A 200 3.20 3.77 14.56
CA SER A 200 2.39 3.86 15.78
C SER A 200 0.90 3.82 15.48
N SER A 201 0.47 4.46 14.38
CA SER A 201 -0.91 4.39 13.91
C SER A 201 -1.32 2.95 13.56
N TYR A 202 -0.45 2.19 12.89
CA TYR A 202 -0.69 0.77 12.60
C TYR A 202 -0.76 -0.07 13.87
N GLN A 203 0.15 0.15 14.82
CA GLN A 203 0.14 -0.59 16.09
C GLN A 203 -1.14 -0.34 16.88
N SER A 204 -1.60 0.91 16.96
CA SER A 204 -2.86 1.25 17.62
C SER A 204 -4.08 0.69 16.86
N ALA A 205 -4.08 0.67 15.53
CA ALA A 205 -5.13 0.02 14.73
C ALA A 205 -5.19 -1.50 15.00
N ARG A 206 -4.04 -2.15 15.12
CA ARG A 206 -3.96 -3.57 15.46
C ARG A 206 -4.47 -3.85 16.88
N GLU A 207 -4.14 -2.98 17.81
CA GLU A 207 -4.70 -3.03 19.16
C GLU A 207 -6.22 -2.87 19.12
N ALA A 208 -6.75 -1.91 18.36
CA ALA A 208 -8.20 -1.71 18.18
C ALA A 208 -8.90 -3.00 17.68
N VAL A 209 -8.33 -3.69 16.70
CA VAL A 209 -8.89 -4.98 16.24
C VAL A 209 -8.95 -6.01 17.36
N SER A 210 -7.98 -6.03 18.29
CA SER A 210 -7.97 -6.98 19.40
C SER A 210 -9.15 -6.77 20.37
N TYR A 211 -9.63 -5.54 20.50
CA TYR A 211 -10.80 -5.20 21.31
C TYR A 211 -12.12 -5.78 20.80
N ARG A 212 -12.16 -6.42 19.62
CA ARG A 212 -13.34 -7.15 19.14
C ARG A 212 -13.83 -8.22 20.10
N VAL A 213 -12.95 -8.72 20.97
CA VAL A 213 -13.31 -9.69 22.01
C VAL A 213 -14.24 -9.07 23.06
N LEU A 214 -14.05 -7.79 23.37
CA LEU A 214 -14.82 -7.04 24.37
C LEU A 214 -16.05 -6.37 23.77
N TYR A 215 -15.87 -5.70 22.62
CA TYR A 215 -16.93 -4.89 22.01
C TYR A 215 -17.73 -5.64 20.95
N GLY A 216 -17.36 -6.88 20.64
CA GLY A 216 -17.96 -7.68 19.58
C GLY A 216 -17.33 -7.41 18.21
N SER A 217 -17.59 -8.33 17.28
CA SER A 217 -17.21 -8.22 15.87
C SER A 217 -18.26 -7.46 15.06
N ASN A 218 -17.97 -7.20 13.79
CA ASN A 218 -18.85 -6.55 12.82
C ASN A 218 -19.10 -5.05 13.09
N ARG A 219 -18.03 -4.36 13.48
CA ARG A 219 -18.05 -2.92 13.76
C ARG A 219 -16.68 -2.30 13.59
N ALA A 220 -16.65 -0.97 13.50
CA ALA A 220 -15.43 -0.20 13.61
C ALA A 220 -15.09 0.06 15.09
N ILE A 221 -13.81 0.04 15.42
CA ILE A 221 -13.27 0.31 16.75
C ILE A 221 -12.16 1.35 16.59
N ASN A 222 -12.39 2.52 17.16
CA ASN A 222 -11.44 3.63 17.09
C ASN A 222 -10.68 3.74 18.41
N MET A 223 -9.34 3.68 18.35
CA MET A 223 -8.50 3.73 19.55
C MET A 223 -8.63 5.04 20.31
N THR A 224 -8.86 6.15 19.64
CA THR A 224 -9.04 7.45 20.31
C THR A 224 -10.30 7.51 21.18
N GLU A 225 -11.30 6.71 20.86
CA GLU A 225 -12.54 6.60 21.66
C GLU A 225 -12.41 5.60 22.81
N VAL A 226 -11.58 4.57 22.63
CA VAL A 226 -11.34 3.54 23.65
C VAL A 226 -10.40 4.03 24.76
N GLU A 227 -9.38 4.83 24.46
CA GLU A 227 -8.40 5.34 25.43
C GLU A 227 -8.98 6.24 26.55
N PRO A 228 -9.94 7.16 26.28
CA PRO A 228 -10.55 7.95 27.36
C PRO A 228 -11.30 7.11 28.38
N GLN A 229 -11.99 6.05 27.96
CA GLN A 229 -12.67 5.13 28.87
C GLN A 229 -11.68 4.39 29.79
N ARG A 230 -10.47 4.17 29.33
CA ARG A 230 -9.38 3.57 30.07
C ARG A 230 -8.82 4.44 31.19
N ARG A 231 -8.81 5.77 31.01
CA ARG A 231 -8.37 6.72 32.04
C ARG A 231 -9.40 6.89 33.16
N ILE A 232 -10.67 6.72 32.84
CA ILE A 232 -11.77 6.83 33.81
C ILE A 232 -11.85 5.57 34.68
N SER A 233 -11.51 4.38 34.15
CA SER A 233 -11.60 3.11 34.89
C SER A 233 -10.37 2.79 35.73
N LYS A 234 -9.38 3.68 35.86
CA LYS A 234 -8.22 3.50 36.77
C LYS A 234 -8.57 3.68 38.26
N ASP A 235 -9.76 4.22 38.55
CA ASP A 235 -10.27 4.35 39.94
C ASP A 235 -11.32 3.27 40.24
N GLY A 236 -10.83 2.04 40.42
CA GLY A 236 -11.48 1.09 41.35
C GLY A 236 -12.63 0.21 40.84
N ASP A 237 -12.64 -0.28 39.60
CA ASP A 237 -13.69 -1.19 39.16
C ASP A 237 -13.13 -2.59 38.76
N GLU A 238 -13.66 -3.69 39.40
CA GLU A 238 -13.24 -5.08 39.20
C GLU A 238 -13.36 -5.56 37.72
N GLY A 239 -14.21 -4.90 36.89
CA GLY A 239 -14.35 -5.19 35.48
C GLY A 239 -13.11 -4.87 34.64
N ASN A 240 -12.19 -4.05 35.16
CA ASN A 240 -11.02 -3.55 34.46
C ASN A 240 -9.86 -4.53 34.45
N GLU A 241 -9.74 -5.37 35.48
CA GLU A 241 -8.67 -6.36 35.62
C GLU A 241 -8.83 -7.51 34.61
N LEU A 242 -10.07 -7.99 34.43
CA LEU A 242 -10.39 -8.97 33.39
C LEU A 242 -10.12 -8.44 31.98
N SER A 243 -10.47 -7.18 31.70
CA SER A 243 -10.18 -6.53 30.42
C SER A 243 -8.69 -6.40 30.16
N TYR A 244 -7.90 -6.08 31.18
CA TYR A 244 -6.44 -6.03 31.11
C TYR A 244 -5.83 -7.42 30.85
N LEU A 245 -6.32 -8.44 31.52
CA LEU A 245 -5.89 -9.82 31.35
C LEU A 245 -6.20 -10.35 29.94
N PHE A 246 -7.40 -10.08 29.42
CA PHE A 246 -7.77 -10.40 28.05
C PHE A 246 -6.88 -9.69 27.03
N LYS A 247 -6.53 -8.42 27.30
CA LYS A 247 -5.61 -7.67 26.46
C LYS A 247 -4.23 -8.34 26.40
N MET A 248 -3.66 -8.73 27.52
CA MET A 248 -2.36 -9.40 27.58
C MET A 248 -2.36 -10.74 26.85
N ILE A 249 -3.43 -11.51 26.96
CA ILE A 249 -3.61 -12.77 26.23
C ILE A 249 -3.67 -12.53 24.72
N CYS A 250 -4.38 -11.48 24.27
CA CYS A 250 -4.52 -11.17 22.84
C CYS A 250 -3.25 -10.59 22.20
N ILE A 251 -2.41 -9.89 22.97
CA ILE A 251 -1.16 -9.28 22.47
C ILE A 251 0.00 -10.31 22.40
N GLY A 252 -0.13 -11.46 23.08
CA GLY A 252 0.72 -12.64 22.87
C GLY A 252 2.12 -12.59 23.49
N LYS A 253 2.39 -11.76 24.50
CA LYS A 253 3.60 -11.82 25.30
C LYS A 253 3.36 -12.71 26.52
N ILE A 254 3.83 -13.94 26.46
CA ILE A 254 3.63 -14.98 27.50
C ILE A 254 4.14 -14.53 28.87
N GLU A 255 5.21 -13.77 28.92
CA GLU A 255 5.78 -13.27 30.20
C GLU A 255 4.87 -12.25 30.90
N ASP A 256 4.21 -11.40 30.12
CA ASP A 256 3.29 -10.37 30.65
C ASP A 256 1.95 -10.99 31.09
N VAL A 257 1.53 -12.11 30.48
CA VAL A 257 0.31 -12.85 30.85
C VAL A 257 0.44 -13.47 32.24
N GLY A 258 1.62 -14.00 32.58
CA GLY A 258 1.89 -14.57 33.93
C GLY A 258 1.71 -13.54 35.03
N GLN A 259 2.28 -12.33 34.84
CA GLN A 259 2.15 -11.23 35.82
C GLN A 259 0.70 -10.72 35.94
N ALA A 260 -0.02 -10.66 34.83
CA ALA A 260 -1.42 -10.22 34.82
C ALA A 260 -2.35 -11.24 35.51
N VAL A 261 -2.12 -12.55 35.35
CA VAL A 261 -2.85 -13.62 36.05
C VAL A 261 -2.59 -13.58 37.55
N GLU A 262 -1.34 -13.36 37.98
CA GLU A 262 -0.99 -13.21 39.39
C GLU A 262 -1.67 -11.99 40.02
N ALA A 263 -1.71 -10.85 39.35
CA ALA A 263 -2.37 -9.64 39.80
C ALA A 263 -3.88 -9.85 40.01
N VAL A 264 -4.57 -10.49 39.04
CA VAL A 264 -6.02 -10.80 39.15
C VAL A 264 -6.31 -11.84 40.23
N SER A 265 -5.45 -12.87 40.33
CA SER A 265 -5.60 -13.89 41.39
C SER A 265 -5.43 -13.30 42.80
N TYR A 266 -4.56 -12.31 42.97
CA TYR A 266 -4.30 -11.67 44.25
C TYR A 266 -5.47 -10.81 44.75
N THR A 267 -6.19 -10.16 43.83
CA THR A 267 -7.37 -9.35 44.15
C THR A 267 -8.59 -10.23 44.44
N HIS A 268 -8.82 -11.32 43.70
CA HIS A 268 -9.93 -12.23 43.92
C HIS A 268 -9.78 -13.14 45.17
N LEU A 269 -8.57 -13.37 45.66
CA LEU A 269 -8.35 -14.13 46.91
C LEU A 269 -8.49 -13.29 48.19
N ARG A 270 -8.63 -11.96 48.05
CA ARG A 270 -8.78 -11.04 49.19
C ARG A 270 -10.19 -10.49 49.39
N ALA A 271 -11.11 -10.76 48.43
CA ALA A 271 -12.53 -10.47 48.52
C ALA A 271 -13.30 -11.71 49.02
#